data_c9be86046fe83784c390d775033a982e
#
_entry.id   c9be86046fe83784c390d775033a982e
#
_cell.length_a   1.000
_cell.length_b   1.000
_cell.length_c   1.000
_cell.angle_alpha   90.00
_cell.angle_beta   90.00
_cell.angle_gamma   90.00
#
_symmetry.space_group_name_H-M   'P 1'
#
loop_
_entity.id
_entity.type
_entity.pdbx_description
1 polymer ?
#
loop_
_entity_poly.entity_id
_entity_poly.type
_entity_poly.pdbx_seq_one_letter_code
_entity_poly.pdbx_strand_id
1 'polypeptide(L)'
;MLFSPTIYTSLPSSLFLTFLTKPPLKHTHTYAHILYKTMSPFKIFFFTALILAAFSASDADFNTDVNVAWGNGRGKILNNGQLLTLSLDKSSGSGFQSKTEYLFGKIDMQIKLVPGNSAGTVTTFYLKSEGSTWDEIDFEFLGNMTGDPYTLHLMFTLKEKVTKSNNSISGSTQQQISTLTQSSGTLKESCKLKISRFLPDTLTVDDTPIREFKNSESIGVLFPKNKPMRMYTSLWNADDWATRGGLVKTDWSKAPFMASYRNIKIDSKPNSNWYTQQMDSTSQARLRWVQKNYMIYNYCTDRKRFPQAPKECATS
;
A
#
# COMPACT_ATOMS: atom_id res chain seq x y z
N MET A 1 -53.57 2.85 26.93
CA MET A 1 -53.68 3.16 25.48
C MET A 1 -52.66 2.34 24.73
N LEU A 2 -53.19 1.42 23.95
CA LEU A 2 -52.47 0.42 23.17
C LEU A 2 -51.86 1.08 21.93
N PHE A 3 -50.59 0.79 21.60
CA PHE A 3 -50.10 0.90 20.25
C PHE A 3 -49.31 -0.36 19.86
N SER A 4 -49.75 -0.92 18.77
CA SER A 4 -49.36 -2.16 18.12
C SER A 4 -47.98 -2.12 17.52
N PRO A 5 -47.17 -3.20 17.47
CA PRO A 5 -45.88 -3.23 16.79
C PRO A 5 -46.05 -3.62 15.34
N THR A 6 -45.39 -2.85 14.47
CA THR A 6 -45.26 -3.09 13.04
C THR A 6 -44.37 -4.31 12.81
N ILE A 7 -44.89 -5.25 12.03
CA ILE A 7 -44.23 -6.50 11.63
C ILE A 7 -43.15 -6.19 10.59
N TYR A 8 -41.87 -6.37 10.94
CA TYR A 8 -40.79 -6.52 9.98
C TYR A 8 -40.67 -7.98 9.57
N THR A 9 -41.13 -8.32 8.38
CA THR A 9 -40.88 -9.63 7.77
C THR A 9 -39.42 -9.73 7.33
N SER A 10 -38.63 -10.44 8.14
CA SER A 10 -37.27 -10.87 7.79
C SER A 10 -37.33 -11.95 6.72
N LEU A 11 -36.70 -11.69 5.60
CA LEU A 11 -36.38 -12.72 4.59
C LEU A 11 -35.37 -13.73 5.19
N PRO A 12 -35.58 -15.04 5.02
CA PRO A 12 -34.73 -16.03 5.65
C PRO A 12 -33.35 -16.05 4.98
N SER A 13 -32.33 -15.90 5.80
CA SER A 13 -30.89 -15.94 5.46
C SER A 13 -30.39 -17.29 4.89
N SER A 14 -31.26 -18.26 4.73
CA SER A 14 -30.93 -19.60 4.23
C SER A 14 -30.81 -19.71 2.70
N LEU A 15 -31.27 -18.70 1.93
CA LEU A 15 -31.20 -18.75 0.47
C LEU A 15 -29.81 -18.32 -0.10
N PHE A 16 -28.99 -17.66 0.71
CA PHE A 16 -27.66 -17.18 0.25
C PHE A 16 -26.53 -18.19 0.42
N LEU A 17 -26.71 -19.20 1.30
CA LEU A 17 -25.64 -20.17 1.58
C LEU A 17 -25.65 -21.39 0.64
N THR A 18 -26.71 -21.62 -0.13
CA THR A 18 -26.82 -22.77 -1.02
C THR A 18 -26.13 -22.60 -2.40
N PHE A 19 -25.67 -21.39 -2.73
CA PHE A 19 -24.94 -21.15 -3.98
C PHE A 19 -23.43 -21.42 -3.93
N LEU A 20 -22.88 -21.70 -2.74
CA LEU A 20 -21.44 -21.92 -2.56
C LEU A 20 -20.99 -23.37 -2.49
N THR A 21 -21.92 -24.32 -2.46
CA THR A 21 -21.59 -25.74 -2.59
C THR A 21 -21.92 -26.20 -4.00
N LYS A 22 -20.88 -26.52 -4.80
CA LYS A 22 -20.99 -27.00 -6.18
C LYS A 22 -22.03 -28.12 -6.28
N PRO A 23 -23.21 -27.91 -6.93
CA PRO A 23 -24.05 -29.04 -7.34
C PRO A 23 -23.47 -29.65 -8.63
N PRO A 24 -23.68 -30.93 -8.89
CA PRO A 24 -23.18 -31.59 -10.09
C PRO A 24 -23.81 -30.94 -11.34
N LEU A 25 -22.99 -30.72 -12.36
CA LEU A 25 -23.24 -29.95 -13.61
C LEU A 25 -24.56 -30.20 -14.35
N LYS A 26 -25.29 -31.24 -14.01
CA LYS A 26 -26.55 -31.61 -14.72
C LYS A 26 -27.80 -30.83 -14.27
N HIS A 27 -27.78 -30.13 -13.16
CA HIS A 27 -28.96 -29.41 -12.64
C HIS A 27 -28.92 -27.89 -12.82
N THR A 28 -27.80 -27.31 -13.19
CA THR A 28 -27.66 -25.85 -13.34
C THR A 28 -28.46 -25.25 -14.48
N HIS A 29 -28.64 -26.00 -15.58
CA HIS A 29 -29.45 -25.55 -16.73
C HIS A 29 -30.95 -25.46 -16.42
N THR A 30 -31.47 -26.33 -15.55
CA THR A 30 -32.89 -26.37 -15.22
C THR A 30 -33.27 -25.20 -14.28
N TYR A 31 -32.44 -24.84 -13.32
CA TYR A 31 -32.69 -23.70 -12.43
C TYR A 31 -32.58 -22.35 -13.14
N ALA A 32 -31.63 -22.20 -14.05
CA ALA A 32 -31.49 -20.98 -14.85
C ALA A 32 -32.74 -20.76 -15.75
N HIS A 33 -33.29 -21.82 -16.34
CA HIS A 33 -34.50 -21.75 -17.19
C HIS A 33 -35.75 -21.41 -16.38
N ILE A 34 -35.88 -21.89 -15.13
CA ILE A 34 -37.02 -21.61 -14.25
C ILE A 34 -36.98 -20.15 -13.79
N LEU A 35 -35.81 -19.64 -13.39
CA LEU A 35 -35.65 -18.25 -13.01
C LEU A 35 -35.95 -17.28 -14.17
N TYR A 36 -35.54 -17.62 -15.39
CA TYR A 36 -35.81 -16.79 -16.56
C TYR A 36 -37.29 -16.69 -16.91
N LYS A 37 -38.08 -17.77 -16.71
CA LYS A 37 -39.54 -17.79 -17.01
C LYS A 37 -40.37 -17.00 -16.00
N THR A 38 -39.89 -16.77 -14.78
CA THR A 38 -40.66 -16.11 -13.71
C THR A 38 -40.29 -14.64 -13.51
N MET A 39 -39.22 -14.15 -14.14
CA MET A 39 -38.81 -12.77 -14.02
C MET A 39 -39.37 -11.91 -15.15
N SER A 40 -39.93 -10.73 -14.77
CA SER A 40 -40.34 -9.74 -15.77
C SER A 40 -39.12 -9.27 -16.60
N PRO A 41 -39.31 -8.85 -17.87
CA PRO A 41 -38.21 -8.35 -18.70
C PRO A 41 -37.39 -7.23 -18.03
N PHE A 42 -38.03 -6.42 -17.22
CA PHE A 42 -37.40 -5.32 -16.45
C PHE A 42 -36.46 -5.85 -15.35
N LYS A 43 -36.86 -6.92 -14.66
CA LYS A 43 -36.02 -7.56 -13.65
C LYS A 43 -34.82 -8.28 -14.27
N ILE A 44 -35.01 -8.89 -15.43
CA ILE A 44 -33.91 -9.53 -16.19
C ILE A 44 -32.92 -8.48 -16.65
N PHE A 45 -33.39 -7.34 -17.17
CA PHE A 45 -32.52 -6.23 -17.58
C PHE A 45 -31.72 -5.66 -16.39
N PHE A 46 -32.35 -5.46 -15.23
CA PHE A 46 -31.66 -5.02 -14.01
C PHE A 46 -30.63 -6.04 -13.50
N PHE A 47 -30.97 -7.34 -13.55
CA PHE A 47 -30.05 -8.38 -13.08
C PHE A 47 -28.87 -8.55 -14.03
N THR A 48 -29.08 -8.49 -15.34
CA THR A 48 -27.99 -8.49 -16.33
C THR A 48 -27.15 -7.22 -16.27
N ALA A 49 -27.76 -6.04 -16.07
CA ALA A 49 -27.04 -4.79 -15.87
C ALA A 49 -26.20 -4.80 -14.57
N LEU A 50 -26.72 -5.41 -13.50
CA LEU A 50 -25.98 -5.58 -12.23
C LEU A 50 -24.81 -6.55 -12.39
N ILE A 51 -24.99 -7.65 -13.11
CA ILE A 51 -23.91 -8.60 -13.44
C ILE A 51 -22.87 -7.92 -14.35
N LEU A 52 -23.28 -7.21 -15.39
CA LEU A 52 -22.39 -6.47 -16.28
C LEU A 52 -21.66 -5.33 -15.53
N ALA A 53 -22.30 -4.64 -14.59
CA ALA A 53 -21.66 -3.64 -13.74
C ALA A 53 -20.65 -4.25 -12.76
N ALA A 54 -20.87 -5.48 -12.30
CA ALA A 54 -19.92 -6.22 -11.47
C ALA A 54 -18.68 -6.68 -12.26
N PHE A 55 -18.80 -6.86 -13.58
CA PHE A 55 -17.68 -7.21 -14.47
C PHE A 55 -16.95 -6.00 -15.06
N SER A 56 -17.45 -4.78 -14.91
CA SER A 56 -16.85 -3.57 -15.51
C SER A 56 -15.91 -2.80 -14.59
N ALA A 57 -15.67 -3.24 -13.36
CA ALA A 57 -14.50 -2.81 -12.61
C ALA A 57 -13.30 -3.58 -13.17
N SER A 58 -12.55 -3.00 -14.10
CA SER A 58 -11.22 -3.51 -14.44
C SER A 58 -10.37 -3.40 -13.19
N ASP A 59 -10.36 -4.44 -12.37
CA ASP A 59 -9.34 -4.57 -11.33
C ASP A 59 -8.00 -4.51 -12.06
N ALA A 60 -7.11 -3.62 -11.61
CA ALA A 60 -5.78 -3.53 -12.14
C ALA A 60 -5.12 -4.92 -12.05
N ASP A 61 -4.41 -5.30 -13.10
CA ASP A 61 -3.84 -6.63 -13.30
C ASP A 61 -2.31 -6.50 -13.35
N PHE A 62 -1.61 -7.33 -12.62
CA PHE A 62 -0.15 -7.32 -12.64
C PHE A 62 0.42 -7.57 -14.04
N ASN A 63 -0.25 -8.31 -14.92
CA ASN A 63 0.22 -8.48 -16.31
C ASN A 63 0.17 -7.18 -17.11
N THR A 64 -0.84 -6.33 -16.86
CA THR A 64 -1.05 -5.08 -17.61
C THR A 64 -0.25 -3.92 -17.01
N ASP A 65 -0.16 -3.85 -15.69
CA ASP A 65 0.26 -2.63 -14.99
C ASP A 65 1.72 -2.65 -14.52
N VAL A 66 2.34 -3.86 -14.42
CA VAL A 66 3.71 -3.96 -13.90
C VAL A 66 4.63 -4.83 -14.76
N ASN A 67 5.94 -4.69 -14.53
CA ASN A 67 6.99 -5.57 -15.01
C ASN A 67 7.79 -6.10 -13.82
N VAL A 68 8.15 -7.38 -13.83
CA VAL A 68 9.20 -7.90 -12.96
C VAL A 68 10.52 -7.28 -13.44
N ALA A 69 11.15 -6.45 -12.59
CA ALA A 69 12.28 -5.63 -12.97
C ALA A 69 13.61 -6.38 -12.84
N TRP A 70 13.73 -7.23 -11.81
CA TRP A 70 14.95 -7.99 -11.53
C TRP A 70 14.65 -9.21 -10.65
N GLY A 71 15.62 -10.12 -10.50
CA GLY A 71 15.52 -11.27 -9.60
C GLY A 71 15.66 -12.64 -10.28
N ASN A 72 15.92 -12.71 -11.61
CA ASN A 72 16.20 -13.96 -12.34
C ASN A 72 15.19 -15.09 -12.03
N GLY A 73 13.87 -14.81 -12.25
CA GLY A 73 12.79 -15.77 -12.01
C GLY A 73 12.29 -15.84 -10.56
N ARG A 74 12.83 -15.02 -9.63
CA ARG A 74 12.34 -14.91 -8.24
C ARG A 74 11.09 -14.04 -8.11
N GLY A 75 10.81 -13.17 -9.07
CA GLY A 75 9.52 -12.48 -9.24
C GLY A 75 8.63 -13.28 -10.19
N LYS A 76 7.37 -13.55 -9.79
CA LYS A 76 6.41 -14.33 -10.61
C LYS A 76 5.04 -13.70 -10.57
N ILE A 77 4.43 -13.53 -11.75
CA ILE A 77 3.01 -13.18 -11.89
C ILE A 77 2.23 -14.47 -12.07
N LEU A 78 1.21 -14.69 -11.28
CA LEU A 78 0.44 -15.92 -11.15
C LEU A 78 -1.06 -15.62 -11.23
N ASN A 79 -1.88 -16.68 -11.36
CA ASN A 79 -3.33 -16.60 -11.34
C ASN A 79 -3.88 -15.57 -12.34
N ASN A 80 -3.41 -15.64 -13.59
CA ASN A 80 -3.81 -14.70 -14.66
C ASN A 80 -3.66 -13.22 -14.24
N GLY A 81 -2.55 -12.86 -13.59
CA GLY A 81 -2.28 -11.48 -13.20
C GLY A 81 -2.86 -11.04 -11.86
N GLN A 82 -3.55 -11.92 -11.12
CA GLN A 82 -4.20 -11.56 -9.85
C GLN A 82 -3.25 -11.67 -8.64
N LEU A 83 -2.13 -12.35 -8.79
CA LEU A 83 -1.15 -12.58 -7.74
C LEU A 83 0.25 -12.35 -8.29
N LEU A 84 1.04 -11.56 -7.58
CA LEU A 84 2.48 -11.45 -7.81
C LEU A 84 3.23 -11.91 -6.56
N THR A 85 4.30 -12.66 -6.74
CA THR A 85 5.19 -13.08 -5.64
C THR A 85 6.60 -12.61 -5.90
N LEU A 86 7.27 -12.16 -4.85
CA LEU A 86 8.71 -11.93 -4.82
C LEU A 86 9.35 -12.92 -3.86
N SER A 87 10.50 -13.45 -4.23
CA SER A 87 11.29 -14.29 -3.35
C SER A 87 12.72 -13.78 -3.18
N LEU A 88 13.30 -14.11 -2.04
CA LEU A 88 14.67 -13.80 -1.65
C LEU A 88 15.34 -15.08 -1.19
N ASP A 89 16.49 -15.38 -1.77
CA ASP A 89 17.42 -16.40 -1.29
C ASP A 89 18.83 -15.83 -1.07
N LYS A 90 19.77 -16.67 -0.69
CA LYS A 90 21.14 -16.23 -0.42
C LYS A 90 21.84 -15.58 -1.62
N SER A 91 21.40 -15.90 -2.85
CA SER A 91 22.01 -15.38 -4.08
C SER A 91 21.46 -14.05 -4.51
N SER A 92 20.15 -13.80 -4.33
CA SER A 92 19.49 -12.56 -4.75
C SER A 92 18.09 -12.43 -4.18
N GLY A 93 17.62 -11.20 -4.09
CA GLY A 93 16.21 -10.85 -3.97
C GLY A 93 15.53 -10.71 -5.32
N SER A 94 14.41 -10.00 -5.33
CA SER A 94 13.64 -9.68 -6.54
C SER A 94 12.82 -8.41 -6.37
N GLY A 95 12.37 -7.85 -7.50
CA GLY A 95 11.54 -6.65 -7.50
C GLY A 95 10.74 -6.48 -8.77
N PHE A 96 9.67 -5.71 -8.67
CA PHE A 96 8.85 -5.29 -9.80
C PHE A 96 8.57 -3.78 -9.76
N GLN A 97 8.14 -3.25 -10.88
CA GLN A 97 7.83 -1.83 -11.03
C GLN A 97 6.59 -1.62 -11.90
N SER A 98 5.90 -0.49 -11.74
CA SER A 98 4.84 -0.13 -12.66
C SER A 98 5.40 0.17 -14.06
N LYS A 99 4.62 -0.16 -15.11
CA LYS A 99 4.99 0.17 -16.50
C LYS A 99 4.90 1.67 -16.75
N THR A 100 4.00 2.35 -16.06
CA THR A 100 3.71 3.76 -16.22
C THR A 100 4.22 4.58 -15.03
N GLU A 101 4.56 5.83 -15.28
CA GLU A 101 4.87 6.84 -14.28
C GLU A 101 3.64 7.70 -14.01
N TYR A 102 3.48 8.14 -12.78
CA TYR A 102 2.32 8.93 -12.34
C TYR A 102 2.79 10.23 -11.69
N LEU A 103 2.34 11.36 -12.20
CA LEU A 103 2.61 12.64 -11.56
C LEU A 103 1.79 12.77 -10.29
N PHE A 104 0.53 12.38 -10.38
CA PHE A 104 -0.39 12.27 -9.26
C PHE A 104 -1.11 10.93 -9.34
N GLY A 105 -1.61 10.45 -8.22
CA GLY A 105 -2.33 9.19 -8.23
C GLY A 105 -2.48 8.61 -6.83
N LYS A 106 -3.40 7.69 -6.74
CA LYS A 106 -3.62 6.85 -5.57
C LYS A 106 -3.32 5.42 -5.97
N ILE A 107 -2.42 4.80 -5.25
CA ILE A 107 -2.04 3.42 -5.47
C ILE A 107 -2.39 2.64 -4.21
N ASP A 108 -3.29 1.67 -4.37
CA ASP A 108 -3.69 0.71 -3.34
C ASP A 108 -3.11 -0.65 -3.68
N MET A 109 -2.59 -1.38 -2.72
CA MET A 109 -2.10 -2.75 -2.91
C MET A 109 -2.17 -3.55 -1.60
N GLN A 110 -2.51 -4.83 -1.69
CA GLN A 110 -2.41 -5.74 -0.56
C GLN A 110 -1.08 -6.49 -0.61
N ILE A 111 -0.37 -6.48 0.51
CA ILE A 111 0.93 -7.14 0.66
C ILE A 111 0.80 -8.19 1.77
N LYS A 112 1.21 -9.42 1.47
CA LYS A 112 1.51 -10.43 2.48
C LYS A 112 3.02 -10.45 2.68
N LEU A 113 3.46 -10.02 3.86
CA LEU A 113 4.85 -9.98 4.25
C LEU A 113 5.41 -11.39 4.46
N VAL A 114 6.73 -11.50 4.55
CA VAL A 114 7.42 -12.77 4.82
C VAL A 114 6.99 -13.29 6.20
N PRO A 115 6.38 -14.49 6.29
CA PRO A 115 5.93 -15.04 7.57
C PRO A 115 7.07 -15.60 8.41
N GLY A 116 6.84 -15.74 9.72
CA GLY A 116 7.76 -16.38 10.65
C GLY A 116 9.03 -15.57 10.91
N ASN A 117 10.19 -16.26 10.91
CA ASN A 117 11.48 -15.58 11.07
C ASN A 117 11.89 -14.91 9.75
N SER A 118 11.73 -13.61 9.68
CA SER A 118 12.06 -12.75 8.55
C SER A 118 13.19 -11.77 8.85
N ALA A 119 13.95 -11.98 9.93
CA ALA A 119 15.04 -11.10 10.34
C ALA A 119 16.03 -10.85 9.18
N GLY A 120 16.46 -9.60 9.04
CA GLY A 120 17.37 -9.15 7.98
C GLY A 120 16.73 -8.97 6.62
N THR A 121 15.45 -9.35 6.43
CA THR A 121 14.74 -9.07 5.16
C THR A 121 14.08 -7.69 5.17
N VAL A 122 14.01 -7.05 4.02
CA VAL A 122 13.25 -5.82 3.80
C VAL A 122 12.30 -6.02 2.64
N THR A 123 11.01 -5.80 2.90
CA THR A 123 9.97 -5.73 1.87
C THR A 123 9.63 -4.25 1.67
N THR A 124 9.74 -3.76 0.43
CA THR A 124 9.48 -2.34 0.14
C THR A 124 8.26 -2.13 -0.71
N PHE A 125 7.67 -0.94 -0.60
CA PHE A 125 6.71 -0.37 -1.53
C PHE A 125 6.98 1.12 -1.63
N TYR A 126 7.42 1.61 -2.78
CA TYR A 126 7.86 2.98 -2.91
C TYR A 126 7.54 3.61 -4.26
N LEU A 127 7.52 4.93 -4.28
CA LEU A 127 7.43 5.75 -5.48
C LEU A 127 8.75 6.47 -5.71
N LYS A 128 9.25 6.45 -6.94
CA LYS A 128 10.49 7.11 -7.31
C LYS A 128 10.41 7.73 -8.69
N SER A 129 10.89 8.96 -8.83
CA SER A 129 11.06 9.61 -10.11
C SER A 129 12.42 9.25 -10.73
N GLU A 130 12.50 9.34 -12.04
CA GLU A 130 13.72 9.08 -12.81
C GLU A 130 14.69 10.27 -12.79
N GLY A 131 15.93 10.01 -13.23
CA GLY A 131 16.97 11.01 -13.44
C GLY A 131 17.89 11.25 -12.24
N SER A 132 18.85 12.16 -12.38
CA SER A 132 19.87 12.45 -11.36
C SER A 132 19.34 13.20 -10.14
N THR A 133 18.19 13.86 -10.28
CA THR A 133 17.51 14.63 -9.24
C THR A 133 16.19 13.97 -8.86
N TRP A 134 16.21 12.67 -8.61
CA TRP A 134 15.03 11.88 -8.29
C TRP A 134 14.43 12.24 -6.93
N ASP A 135 13.11 12.10 -6.83
CA ASP A 135 12.37 12.12 -5.58
C ASP A 135 11.89 10.70 -5.25
N GLU A 136 11.78 10.36 -3.97
CA GLU A 136 11.40 9.01 -3.52
C GLU A 136 10.57 9.08 -2.24
N ILE A 137 9.54 8.22 -2.17
CA ILE A 137 8.61 8.08 -1.04
C ILE A 137 8.50 6.59 -0.72
N ASP A 138 8.97 6.18 0.45
CA ASP A 138 9.15 4.76 0.76
C ASP A 138 8.33 4.27 1.95
N PHE A 139 7.82 3.05 1.78
CA PHE A 139 7.51 2.12 2.86
C PHE A 139 8.56 1.00 2.85
N GLU A 140 9.22 0.79 3.97
CA GLU A 140 10.14 -0.33 4.18
C GLU A 140 9.69 -1.16 5.37
N PHE A 141 9.29 -2.39 5.13
CA PHE A 141 8.93 -3.35 6.18
C PHE A 141 10.18 -4.15 6.55
N LEU A 142 10.74 -3.82 7.71
CA LEU A 142 11.92 -4.50 8.24
C LEU A 142 11.48 -5.77 8.95
N GLY A 143 11.94 -6.91 8.46
CA GLY A 143 11.65 -8.21 9.03
C GLY A 143 12.20 -8.38 10.45
N ASN A 144 11.66 -9.33 11.19
CA ASN A 144 12.06 -9.58 12.56
C ASN A 144 12.03 -11.10 12.90
N MET A 145 12.39 -11.45 14.10
CA MET A 145 12.30 -12.83 14.58
C MET A 145 10.85 -13.28 14.73
N THR A 146 10.62 -14.57 14.70
CA THR A 146 9.28 -15.16 14.91
C THR A 146 8.67 -14.65 16.20
N GLY A 147 7.47 -14.09 16.12
CA GLY A 147 6.73 -13.53 17.27
C GLY A 147 6.99 -12.04 17.53
N ASP A 148 8.07 -11.48 16.97
CA ASP A 148 8.33 -10.04 17.05
C ASP A 148 7.64 -9.29 15.90
N PRO A 149 7.14 -8.07 16.15
CA PRO A 149 6.48 -7.28 15.11
C PRO A 149 7.47 -6.78 14.06
N TYR A 150 6.98 -6.60 12.84
CA TYR A 150 7.67 -5.83 11.81
C TYR A 150 7.87 -4.38 12.26
N THR A 151 9.00 -3.81 11.87
CA THR A 151 9.23 -2.37 11.96
C THR A 151 8.93 -1.75 10.59
N LEU A 152 8.04 -0.77 10.57
CA LEU A 152 7.77 0.01 9.36
C LEU A 152 8.61 1.28 9.39
N HIS A 153 9.49 1.40 8.41
CA HIS A 153 10.32 2.56 8.17
C HIS A 153 9.74 3.36 7.00
N LEU A 154 9.58 4.66 7.17
CA LEU A 154 9.09 5.56 6.15
C LEU A 154 10.20 6.53 5.78
N MET A 155 10.42 6.74 4.48
CA MET A 155 11.43 7.66 4.01
C MET A 155 10.88 8.55 2.89
N PHE A 156 11.32 9.82 2.91
CA PHE A 156 11.10 10.79 1.83
C PHE A 156 12.44 11.35 1.42
N THR A 157 12.73 11.31 0.14
CA THR A 157 13.92 11.92 -0.44
C THR A 157 13.49 12.86 -1.55
N LEU A 158 13.86 14.13 -1.44
CA LEU A 158 13.60 15.14 -2.45
C LEU A 158 14.93 15.75 -2.91
N LYS A 159 15.17 15.79 -4.23
CA LYS A 159 16.38 16.34 -4.81
C LYS A 159 16.04 17.45 -5.80
N GLU A 160 16.60 18.62 -5.60
CA GLU A 160 16.55 19.72 -6.58
C GLU A 160 17.70 19.68 -7.58
N LYS A 161 17.42 20.20 -8.79
CA LYS A 161 18.47 20.51 -9.75
C LYS A 161 19.22 21.74 -9.27
N VAL A 162 20.51 21.58 -8.93
CA VAL A 162 21.36 22.71 -8.59
C VAL A 162 21.57 23.55 -9.85
N THR A 163 20.85 24.63 -10.01
CA THR A 163 21.19 25.69 -10.97
C THR A 163 22.35 26.48 -10.37
N LYS A 164 23.48 26.51 -11.09
CA LYS A 164 24.63 27.34 -10.74
C LYS A 164 24.26 28.83 -10.88
N SER A 165 23.65 29.39 -9.87
CA SER A 165 23.66 30.82 -9.59
C SER A 165 24.36 31.01 -8.24
N ASN A 166 25.20 32.00 -8.12
CA ASN A 166 26.25 32.26 -7.11
C ASN A 166 25.87 32.24 -5.62
N ASN A 167 25.02 31.36 -5.17
CA ASN A 167 24.82 31.01 -3.76
C ASN A 167 24.26 29.58 -3.72
N SER A 168 25.14 28.59 -3.74
CA SER A 168 24.79 27.19 -3.72
C SER A 168 24.38 26.76 -2.30
N ILE A 169 23.10 26.60 -2.07
CA ILE A 169 22.65 25.70 -1.03
C ILE A 169 22.39 24.36 -1.73
N SER A 170 23.34 23.44 -1.64
CA SER A 170 23.16 22.05 -2.03
C SER A 170 22.25 21.39 -0.99
N GLY A 171 20.95 21.36 -1.24
CA GLY A 171 19.98 20.73 -0.37
C GLY A 171 19.48 19.44 -0.97
N SER A 172 20.16 18.31 -0.75
CA SER A 172 19.49 17.02 -0.75
C SER A 172 18.81 16.88 0.62
N THR A 173 17.53 17.15 0.71
CA THR A 173 16.79 16.92 1.95
C THR A 173 16.43 15.43 1.99
N GLN A 174 17.31 14.62 2.56
CA GLN A 174 17.02 13.25 2.91
C GLN A 174 16.27 13.27 4.24
N GLN A 175 14.96 13.24 4.20
CA GLN A 175 14.12 13.17 5.39
C GLN A 175 13.97 11.69 5.79
N GLN A 176 14.75 11.26 6.75
CA GLN A 176 14.55 9.97 7.38
C GLN A 176 13.45 10.06 8.44
N ILE A 177 12.55 9.09 8.47
CA ILE A 177 11.25 9.25 9.06
C ILE A 177 10.93 8.18 10.06
N SER A 178 9.90 8.48 10.83
CA SER A 178 9.25 7.70 11.87
C SER A 178 9.28 6.20 11.63
N THR A 179 9.89 5.49 12.52
CA THR A 179 9.81 4.05 12.58
C THR A 179 8.59 3.71 13.44
N LEU A 180 7.67 2.93 12.91
CA LEU A 180 6.48 2.47 13.62
C LEU A 180 6.67 1.00 13.98
N THR A 181 6.50 0.66 15.27
CA THR A 181 6.32 -0.73 15.68
C THR A 181 4.88 -0.92 16.13
N GLN A 182 4.25 -1.97 15.69
CA GLN A 182 2.94 -2.33 16.20
C GLN A 182 3.10 -3.32 17.35
N SER A 183 2.87 -2.87 18.58
CA SER A 183 3.15 -3.61 19.81
C SER A 183 1.98 -4.43 20.36
N SER A 184 0.84 -4.52 19.68
CA SER A 184 -0.26 -5.39 20.15
C SER A 184 -1.25 -5.72 19.05
N GLY A 185 -0.98 -6.75 18.37
CA GLY A 185 -1.77 -7.26 17.26
C GLY A 185 -0.91 -7.14 16.03
N THR A 186 -0.27 -8.24 15.75
CA THR A 186 0.39 -8.58 14.51
C THR A 186 -0.05 -7.65 13.40
N LEU A 187 0.88 -6.89 12.77
CA LEU A 187 0.69 -6.59 11.36
C LEU A 187 0.21 -7.91 10.79
N LYS A 188 -1.09 -8.01 10.52
CA LYS A 188 -1.65 -9.23 9.94
C LYS A 188 -0.68 -9.58 8.84
N GLU A 189 -0.30 -10.82 8.69
CA GLU A 189 0.62 -11.27 7.63
C GLU A 189 0.27 -10.66 6.27
N SER A 190 -0.86 -9.97 6.16
CA SER A 190 -1.37 -9.28 5.00
C SER A 190 -1.89 -7.90 5.41
N CYS A 191 -1.32 -6.84 4.85
CA CYS A 191 -1.75 -5.45 5.03
C CYS A 191 -2.14 -4.82 3.69
N LYS A 192 -3.04 -3.84 3.75
CA LYS A 192 -3.43 -3.01 2.62
C LYS A 192 -2.66 -1.70 2.70
N LEU A 193 -1.82 -1.45 1.72
CA LEU A 193 -1.07 -0.21 1.60
C LEU A 193 -1.74 0.74 0.63
N LYS A 194 -1.64 2.02 0.94
CA LYS A 194 -2.09 3.09 0.06
C LYS A 194 -1.10 4.24 0.13
N ILE A 195 -0.61 4.65 -1.04
CA ILE A 195 0.09 5.92 -1.23
C ILE A 195 -0.84 6.82 -2.03
N SER A 196 -1.17 7.97 -1.45
CA SER A 196 -1.92 9.02 -2.12
C SER A 196 -0.99 10.18 -2.38
N ARG A 197 -0.66 10.44 -3.66
CA ARG A 197 0.13 11.60 -4.10
C ARG A 197 -0.80 12.73 -4.47
N PHE A 198 -1.30 13.40 -3.45
CA PHE A 198 -2.13 14.60 -3.56
C PHE A 198 -1.73 15.56 -2.45
N LEU A 199 -2.18 16.77 -2.51
CA LEU A 199 -1.92 17.77 -1.51
C LEU A 199 -2.89 17.61 -0.32
N PRO A 200 -2.48 17.06 0.82
CA PRO A 200 -1.16 16.50 1.20
C PRO A 200 -0.95 15.04 0.75
N ASP A 201 0.32 14.60 0.58
CA ASP A 201 0.63 13.19 0.39
C ASP A 201 0.31 12.42 1.67
N THR A 202 -0.47 11.35 1.56
CA THR A 202 -0.90 10.55 2.70
C THR A 202 -0.51 9.09 2.51
N LEU A 203 0.12 8.52 3.53
CA LEU A 203 0.48 7.12 3.62
C LEU A 203 -0.45 6.41 4.60
N THR A 204 -1.08 5.32 4.17
CA THR A 204 -1.99 4.53 5.02
C THR A 204 -1.65 3.04 5.02
N VAL A 205 -1.88 2.39 6.16
CA VAL A 205 -1.85 0.93 6.32
C VAL A 205 -3.19 0.49 6.89
N ASP A 206 -3.86 -0.46 6.23
CA ASP A 206 -5.19 -0.95 6.60
C ASP A 206 -6.19 0.20 6.84
N ASP A 207 -6.23 1.14 5.89
CA ASP A 207 -7.05 2.35 5.90
C ASP A 207 -6.80 3.29 7.12
N THR A 208 -5.72 3.04 7.88
CA THR A 208 -5.28 3.91 8.97
C THR A 208 -4.16 4.81 8.48
N PRO A 209 -4.31 6.14 8.54
CA PRO A 209 -3.24 7.06 8.17
C PRO A 209 -2.07 6.94 9.17
N ILE A 210 -0.87 6.79 8.63
CA ILE A 210 0.35 6.64 9.43
C ILE A 210 1.31 7.80 9.23
N ARG A 211 1.20 8.50 8.09
CA ARG A 211 1.97 9.71 7.79
C ARG A 211 1.20 10.61 6.84
N GLU A 212 1.29 11.90 7.08
CA GLU A 212 0.88 12.98 6.18
C GLU A 212 2.12 13.83 5.88
N PHE A 213 2.35 14.12 4.60
CA PHE A 213 3.40 15.01 4.16
C PHE A 213 2.76 16.23 3.51
N LYS A 214 2.73 17.34 4.25
CA LYS A 214 2.08 18.58 3.83
C LYS A 214 2.95 19.36 2.84
N ASN A 215 2.34 20.00 1.86
CA ASN A 215 3.05 20.97 1.06
C ASN A 215 3.40 22.19 1.92
N SER A 216 4.67 22.35 2.21
CA SER A 216 5.23 23.44 3.00
C SER A 216 6.22 24.30 2.18
N GLU A 217 6.01 24.40 0.85
CA GLU A 217 6.86 25.21 -0.04
C GLU A 217 6.88 26.68 0.35
N SER A 218 5.80 27.19 0.96
CA SER A 218 5.74 28.57 1.46
C SER A 218 6.79 28.90 2.52
N ILE A 219 7.31 27.90 3.21
CA ILE A 219 8.40 28.04 4.19
C ILE A 219 9.73 27.48 3.67
N GLY A 220 9.81 27.20 2.37
CA GLY A 220 11.02 26.71 1.69
C GLY A 220 11.28 25.23 1.91
N VAL A 221 10.27 24.41 2.10
CA VAL A 221 10.35 22.94 2.11
C VAL A 221 9.92 22.43 0.75
N LEU A 222 10.76 21.58 0.14
CA LEU A 222 10.45 20.96 -1.14
C LEU A 222 9.22 20.04 -1.03
N PHE A 223 8.46 19.97 -2.14
CA PHE A 223 7.32 19.05 -2.25
C PHE A 223 7.36 18.31 -3.60
N PRO A 224 7.12 16.98 -3.64
CA PRO A 224 7.31 16.15 -4.84
C PRO A 224 6.13 16.28 -5.83
N LYS A 225 5.85 17.50 -6.35
CA LYS A 225 4.69 17.78 -7.21
C LYS A 225 5.00 17.83 -8.71
N ASN A 226 6.28 17.91 -9.09
CA ASN A 226 6.65 18.26 -10.47
C ASN A 226 7.29 17.10 -11.26
N LYS A 227 7.54 15.95 -10.61
CA LYS A 227 8.21 14.81 -11.23
C LYS A 227 7.29 13.60 -11.23
N PRO A 228 6.97 13.02 -12.40
CA PRO A 228 6.29 11.72 -12.45
C PRO A 228 7.11 10.67 -11.71
N MET A 229 6.44 9.77 -11.00
CA MET A 229 7.08 8.69 -10.25
C MET A 229 6.54 7.34 -10.69
N ARG A 230 7.42 6.38 -10.75
CA ARG A 230 7.10 4.97 -10.95
C ARG A 230 6.92 4.30 -9.59
N MET A 231 5.97 3.39 -9.51
CA MET A 231 5.83 2.51 -8.36
C MET A 231 6.85 1.38 -8.45
N TYR A 232 7.48 1.09 -7.34
CA TYR A 232 8.44 -0.01 -7.17
C TYR A 232 8.09 -0.83 -5.94
N THR A 233 8.47 -2.09 -6.00
CA THR A 233 8.40 -3.03 -4.87
C THR A 233 9.56 -3.99 -4.95
N SER A 234 10.18 -4.28 -3.81
CA SER A 234 11.28 -5.24 -3.73
C SER A 234 11.25 -6.07 -2.45
N LEU A 235 11.85 -7.24 -2.51
CA LEU A 235 12.21 -8.06 -1.36
C LEU A 235 13.71 -8.35 -1.45
N TRP A 236 14.46 -7.89 -0.44
CA TRP A 236 15.92 -7.96 -0.45
C TRP A 236 16.49 -8.17 0.96
N ASN A 237 17.79 -8.43 1.04
CA ASN A 237 18.49 -8.62 2.30
C ASN A 237 19.22 -7.35 2.73
N ALA A 238 19.02 -6.96 3.97
CA ALA A 238 19.67 -5.82 4.61
C ALA A 238 20.08 -6.19 6.07
N ASP A 239 20.64 -7.37 6.26
CA ASP A 239 20.94 -7.90 7.58
C ASP A 239 22.07 -7.17 8.30
N ASP A 240 22.73 -6.24 7.63
CA ASP A 240 23.75 -5.34 8.23
C ASP A 240 23.11 -4.18 9.01
N TRP A 241 21.82 -3.86 8.79
CA TRP A 241 21.18 -2.75 9.50
C TRP A 241 19.70 -2.97 9.87
N ALA A 242 18.94 -3.83 9.15
CA ALA A 242 17.48 -3.84 9.24
C ALA A 242 16.96 -4.32 10.60
N THR A 243 17.38 -5.49 11.08
CA THR A 243 16.84 -6.06 12.32
C THR A 243 17.71 -5.69 13.50
N ARG A 244 17.14 -4.89 14.41
CA ARG A 244 17.83 -4.38 15.60
C ARG A 244 19.18 -3.72 15.27
N GLY A 245 19.24 -2.92 14.18
CA GLY A 245 20.45 -2.26 13.73
C GLY A 245 21.52 -3.22 13.20
N GLY A 246 21.14 -4.36 12.67
CA GLY A 246 22.04 -5.38 12.13
C GLY A 246 22.58 -6.39 13.18
N LEU A 247 22.11 -6.31 14.42
CA LEU A 247 22.50 -7.27 15.46
C LEU A 247 21.91 -8.66 15.23
N VAL A 248 20.77 -8.75 14.54
CA VAL A 248 20.14 -10.03 14.20
C VAL A 248 20.31 -10.27 12.71
N LYS A 249 21.00 -11.34 12.36
CA LYS A 249 21.31 -11.71 10.97
C LYS A 249 20.25 -12.61 10.36
N THR A 250 20.22 -12.64 9.03
CA THR A 250 19.29 -13.46 8.26
C THR A 250 19.60 -14.94 8.46
N ASP A 251 18.59 -15.70 8.87
CA ASP A 251 18.67 -17.17 8.91
C ASP A 251 18.39 -17.79 7.53
N TRP A 252 19.43 -17.98 6.75
CA TRP A 252 19.32 -18.50 5.39
C TRP A 252 18.80 -19.93 5.30
N SER A 253 18.70 -20.67 6.42
CA SER A 253 18.05 -22.00 6.44
C SER A 253 16.54 -21.89 6.19
N LYS A 254 15.96 -20.70 6.34
CA LYS A 254 14.55 -20.41 6.11
C LYS A 254 14.25 -19.93 4.67
N ALA A 255 15.28 -19.72 3.87
CA ALA A 255 15.10 -19.33 2.48
C ALA A 255 14.44 -20.47 1.65
N PRO A 256 13.67 -20.13 0.60
CA PRO A 256 13.42 -18.78 0.13
C PRO A 256 12.38 -18.03 0.99
N PHE A 257 12.69 -16.80 1.35
CA PHE A 257 11.71 -15.88 1.92
C PHE A 257 10.76 -15.41 0.81
N MET A 258 9.48 -15.27 1.12
CA MET A 258 8.48 -14.90 0.11
C MET A 258 7.53 -13.84 0.59
N ALA A 259 7.38 -12.77 -0.20
CA ALA A 259 6.30 -11.79 -0.09
C ALA A 259 5.32 -11.97 -1.25
N SER A 260 4.05 -11.67 -1.04
CA SER A 260 3.00 -11.82 -2.05
C SER A 260 2.14 -10.56 -2.15
N TYR A 261 1.70 -10.24 -3.35
CA TYR A 261 0.99 -8.99 -3.68
C TYR A 261 -0.27 -9.32 -4.46
N ARG A 262 -1.37 -8.62 -4.14
CA ARG A 262 -2.65 -8.75 -4.84
C ARG A 262 -3.46 -7.46 -4.76
N ASN A 263 -4.54 -7.39 -5.53
CA ASN A 263 -5.49 -6.29 -5.51
C ASN A 263 -4.81 -4.92 -5.71
N ILE A 264 -3.85 -4.86 -6.65
CA ILE A 264 -3.28 -3.59 -7.08
C ILE A 264 -4.39 -2.73 -7.69
N LYS A 265 -4.49 -1.47 -7.29
CA LYS A 265 -5.39 -0.47 -7.88
C LYS A 265 -4.63 0.82 -8.06
N ILE A 266 -4.67 1.37 -9.27
CA ILE A 266 -3.99 2.61 -9.60
C ILE A 266 -5.04 3.57 -10.16
N ASP A 267 -5.32 4.65 -9.41
CA ASP A 267 -6.19 5.73 -9.85
C ASP A 267 -5.36 6.99 -10.05
N SER A 268 -5.15 7.36 -11.30
CA SER A 268 -4.37 8.53 -11.72
C SER A 268 -5.19 9.52 -12.53
N LYS A 269 -6.53 9.42 -12.52
CA LYS A 269 -7.41 10.28 -13.32
C LYS A 269 -7.44 11.71 -12.77
N PRO A 270 -7.17 12.74 -13.58
CA PRO A 270 -7.07 14.13 -13.11
C PRO A 270 -8.36 14.70 -12.48
N ASN A 271 -9.53 14.12 -12.79
CA ASN A 271 -10.85 14.63 -12.40
C ASN A 271 -11.45 13.94 -11.16
N SER A 272 -10.68 13.14 -10.43
CA SER A 272 -11.17 12.48 -9.23
C SER A 272 -11.19 13.46 -8.05
N ASN A 273 -12.27 13.48 -7.27
CA ASN A 273 -12.49 14.38 -6.13
C ASN A 273 -11.40 14.29 -5.04
N TRP A 274 -10.58 13.25 -5.06
CA TRP A 274 -9.50 13.04 -4.13
C TRP A 274 -8.31 14.00 -4.33
N TYR A 275 -8.23 14.73 -5.46
CA TYR A 275 -7.17 15.69 -5.79
C TYR A 275 -7.11 16.89 -4.82
N THR A 276 -8.24 17.21 -4.20
CA THR A 276 -8.37 18.30 -3.23
C THR A 276 -8.76 17.81 -1.83
N GLN A 277 -8.81 16.49 -1.63
CA GLN A 277 -9.28 15.90 -0.39
C GLN A 277 -8.22 16.05 0.70
N GLN A 278 -8.49 16.93 1.65
CA GLN A 278 -7.72 16.99 2.90
C GLN A 278 -8.15 15.87 3.85
N MET A 279 -7.25 15.51 4.74
CA MET A 279 -7.55 14.54 5.79
C MET A 279 -8.62 15.13 6.74
N ASP A 280 -9.72 14.39 6.94
CA ASP A 280 -10.76 14.78 7.87
C ASP A 280 -10.29 14.71 9.34
N SER A 281 -11.08 15.27 10.25
CA SER A 281 -10.73 15.34 11.68
C SER A 281 -10.57 13.95 12.32
N THR A 282 -11.33 12.96 11.88
CA THR A 282 -11.24 11.57 12.34
C THR A 282 -9.93 10.94 11.91
N SER A 283 -9.55 11.09 10.64
CA SER A 283 -8.28 10.61 10.10
C SER A 283 -7.09 11.29 10.76
N GLN A 284 -7.17 12.61 11.00
CA GLN A 284 -6.15 13.33 11.75
C GLN A 284 -6.03 12.84 13.20
N ALA A 285 -7.15 12.54 13.87
CA ALA A 285 -7.13 11.99 15.23
C ALA A 285 -6.49 10.59 15.25
N ARG A 286 -6.80 9.74 14.24
CA ARG A 286 -6.17 8.41 14.07
C ARG A 286 -4.67 8.54 13.83
N LEU A 287 -4.22 9.45 12.97
CA LEU A 287 -2.81 9.71 12.73
C LEU A 287 -2.07 10.08 14.03
N ARG A 288 -2.61 11.04 14.81
CA ARG A 288 -2.04 11.41 16.10
C ARG A 288 -1.99 10.25 17.09
N TRP A 289 -3.03 9.42 17.10
CA TRP A 289 -3.07 8.22 17.94
C TRP A 289 -1.98 7.21 17.55
N VAL A 290 -1.78 6.96 16.25
CA VAL A 290 -0.71 6.10 15.74
C VAL A 290 0.66 6.65 16.15
N GLN A 291 0.90 7.94 15.93
CA GLN A 291 2.17 8.58 16.29
C GLN A 291 2.45 8.49 17.80
N LYS A 292 1.44 8.70 18.64
CA LYS A 292 1.57 8.62 20.10
C LYS A 292 1.87 7.21 20.60
N ASN A 293 1.28 6.18 20.00
CA ASN A 293 1.29 4.82 20.56
C ASN A 293 2.32 3.88 19.90
N TYR A 294 2.71 4.15 18.65
CA TYR A 294 3.51 3.22 17.85
C TYR A 294 4.79 3.82 17.26
N MET A 295 4.89 5.15 17.21
CA MET A 295 6.08 5.79 16.67
C MET A 295 7.26 5.65 17.65
N ILE A 296 8.31 4.94 17.22
CA ILE A 296 9.51 4.68 18.02
C ILE A 296 10.66 5.61 17.67
N TYR A 297 10.61 6.29 16.53
CA TYR A 297 11.58 7.26 16.08
C TYR A 297 10.93 8.42 15.36
N ASN A 298 11.33 9.64 15.67
CA ASN A 298 10.95 10.85 14.97
C ASN A 298 12.18 11.75 14.76
N TYR A 299 12.57 11.92 13.51
CA TYR A 299 13.73 12.76 13.15
C TYR A 299 13.58 14.22 13.61
N CYS A 300 12.36 14.73 13.73
CA CYS A 300 12.10 16.08 14.22
C CYS A 300 12.57 16.30 15.68
N THR A 301 12.70 15.22 16.45
CA THR A 301 13.17 15.26 17.84
C THR A 301 14.61 14.78 18.01
N ASP A 302 15.23 14.25 16.96
CA ASP A 302 16.62 13.77 16.97
C ASP A 302 17.62 14.92 16.84
N ARG A 303 17.89 15.59 17.95
CA ARG A 303 18.82 16.73 18.00
C ARG A 303 20.28 16.33 17.81
N LYS A 304 20.63 15.07 18.00
CA LYS A 304 21.97 14.56 17.75
C LYS A 304 22.27 14.54 16.24
N ARG A 305 21.31 14.06 15.45
CA ARG A 305 21.45 13.98 13.99
C ARG A 305 21.10 15.29 13.29
N PHE A 306 20.12 16.01 13.84
CA PHE A 306 19.62 17.29 13.33
C PHE A 306 19.66 18.34 14.44
N PRO A 307 20.84 18.98 14.69
CA PRO A 307 20.99 20.01 15.73
C PRO A 307 19.97 21.15 15.58
N GLN A 308 19.66 21.52 14.31
CA GLN A 308 18.54 22.38 13.95
C GLN A 308 17.45 21.50 13.36
N ALA A 309 16.23 21.58 13.91
CA ALA A 309 15.11 20.83 13.38
C ALA A 309 14.87 21.23 11.91
N PRO A 310 14.65 20.25 11.00
CA PRO A 310 14.19 20.53 9.65
C PRO A 310 12.96 21.41 9.64
N LYS A 311 12.83 22.30 8.64
CA LYS A 311 11.76 23.30 8.57
C LYS A 311 10.35 22.69 8.60
N GLU A 312 10.15 21.56 7.95
CA GLU A 312 8.88 20.82 7.90
C GLU A 312 8.41 20.35 9.27
N CYS A 313 9.32 20.22 10.23
CA CYS A 313 8.94 19.83 11.59
C CYS A 313 8.13 20.90 12.34
N ALA A 314 8.11 22.13 11.83
CA ALA A 314 7.27 23.21 12.37
C ALA A 314 5.80 23.07 11.96
N THR A 315 5.49 22.27 10.92
CA THR A 315 4.15 22.09 10.35
C THR A 315 3.57 20.70 10.53
N SER A 316 4.30 19.81 11.20
CA SER A 316 3.93 18.39 11.43
C SER A 316 3.16 18.19 12.73
#